data_90d9a1843232f8c21a49921f52062cce
#
_entry.id   90d9a1843232f8c21a49921f52062cce
#
_cell.length_a   1.000
_cell.length_b   1.000
_cell.length_c   1.000
_cell.angle_alpha   90.00
_cell.angle_beta   90.00
_cell.angle_gamma   90.00
#
_symmetry.space_group_name_H-M   'P 1'
#
loop_
_entity.id
_entity.type
_entity.pdbx_description
1 polymer ?
#
loop_
_entity_poly.entity_id
_entity_poly.type
_entity_poly.pdbx_seq_one_letter_code
_entity_poly.pdbx_strand_id
1 'polypeptide(L)'
;MNIRTISILVILAIALAVVSLWMGQQAYTWLPVQASAESQLIDDLFSFLVTLGTFIFFGVVGTLTYSVLFQRAGKYDNSDGPPIEGNVKLEIIWTTIPILLVIWIAGYSYQVYDRMSILGPMEHVHRGMAMAVESESNKNTTPSIEVHSRQWVWEFRYPEQNVTSTELHLPKDRRVKLALTSDDVIHGFYIPAFRVKQDIIPGQKIDFEFTPIREGTYRLRDSQYSGTYFSAMQTNVIVESPESYENWLTNATKQPSKPGDSPAFSEYSQLVKSGRVGWKTIVPAPPPIINGY
;
A
#
# COMPACT_ATOMS: atom_id res chain seq x y z
N MET A 1 -23.38 -39.99 11.48
CA MET A 1 -22.59 -39.83 10.25
C MET A 1 -21.64 -41.03 10.13
N ASN A 2 -21.62 -41.69 8.99
CA ASN A 2 -20.77 -42.89 8.81
C ASN A 2 -19.28 -42.49 8.75
N ILE A 3 -18.40 -43.39 9.25
CA ILE A 3 -16.95 -43.12 9.28
C ILE A 3 -16.40 -42.78 7.89
N ARG A 4 -16.92 -43.40 6.82
CA ARG A 4 -16.57 -43.06 5.42
C ARG A 4 -16.85 -41.60 5.06
N THR A 5 -18.02 -41.08 5.47
CA THR A 5 -18.40 -39.68 5.23
C THR A 5 -17.48 -38.72 5.98
N ILE A 6 -17.14 -39.05 7.21
CA ILE A 6 -16.19 -38.23 8.01
C ILE A 6 -14.82 -38.23 7.33
N SER A 7 -14.32 -39.39 6.91
CA SER A 7 -13.02 -39.50 6.24
C SER A 7 -12.99 -38.69 4.94
N ILE A 8 -14.04 -38.75 4.12
CA ILE A 8 -14.12 -37.96 2.87
C ILE A 8 -14.11 -36.47 3.17
N LEU A 9 -14.88 -35.99 4.15
CA LEU A 9 -14.91 -34.58 4.53
C LEU A 9 -13.55 -34.09 5.04
N VAL A 10 -12.86 -34.91 5.84
CA VAL A 10 -11.50 -34.59 6.33
C VAL A 10 -10.50 -34.49 5.17
N ILE A 11 -10.54 -35.47 4.24
CA ILE A 11 -9.68 -35.44 3.05
C ILE A 11 -9.94 -34.18 2.20
N LEU A 12 -11.22 -33.84 1.97
CA LEU A 12 -11.59 -32.63 1.23
C LEU A 12 -11.13 -31.36 1.94
N ALA A 13 -11.28 -31.29 3.27
CA ALA A 13 -10.80 -30.15 4.05
C ALA A 13 -9.28 -30.00 3.98
N ILE A 14 -8.53 -31.10 4.06
CA ILE A 14 -7.07 -31.09 3.90
C ILE A 14 -6.69 -30.64 2.48
N ALA A 15 -7.32 -31.19 1.45
CA ALA A 15 -7.05 -30.81 0.07
C ALA A 15 -7.33 -29.31 -0.16
N LEU A 16 -8.45 -28.82 0.38
CA LEU A 16 -8.79 -27.40 0.32
C LEU A 16 -7.75 -26.53 1.05
N ALA A 17 -7.30 -26.94 2.22
CA ALA A 17 -6.26 -26.22 2.95
C ALA A 17 -4.93 -26.19 2.16
N VAL A 18 -4.52 -27.28 1.53
CA VAL A 18 -3.32 -27.33 0.69
C VAL A 18 -3.45 -26.39 -0.52
N VAL A 19 -4.59 -26.39 -1.23
CA VAL A 19 -4.85 -25.46 -2.35
C VAL A 19 -4.82 -24.02 -1.87
N SER A 20 -5.42 -23.73 -0.71
CA SER A 20 -5.46 -22.38 -0.15
C SER A 20 -4.06 -21.88 0.23
N LEU A 21 -3.24 -22.69 0.84
CA LEU A 21 -1.85 -22.37 1.14
C LEU A 21 -1.03 -22.12 -0.12
N TRP A 22 -1.23 -22.95 -1.16
CA TRP A 22 -0.58 -22.77 -2.45
C TRP A 22 -0.99 -21.43 -3.09
N MET A 23 -2.28 -21.07 -3.07
CA MET A 23 -2.75 -19.78 -3.57
C MET A 23 -2.16 -18.60 -2.79
N GLY A 24 -2.05 -18.71 -1.47
CA GLY A 24 -1.36 -17.71 -0.66
C GLY A 24 0.10 -17.52 -1.05
N GLN A 25 0.81 -18.59 -1.38
CA GLN A 25 2.18 -18.48 -1.89
C GLN A 25 2.24 -17.83 -3.28
N GLN A 26 1.26 -18.09 -4.16
CA GLN A 26 1.19 -17.41 -5.45
C GLN A 26 0.94 -15.89 -5.31
N ALA A 27 0.27 -15.46 -4.25
CA ALA A 27 -0.05 -14.06 -4.02
C ALA A 27 1.19 -13.14 -4.01
N TYR A 28 2.34 -13.61 -3.58
CA TYR A 28 3.60 -12.84 -3.63
C TYR A 28 4.02 -12.47 -5.07
N THR A 29 3.62 -13.25 -6.07
CA THR A 29 3.97 -13.00 -7.47
C THR A 29 3.05 -11.99 -8.15
N TRP A 30 1.92 -11.64 -7.55
CA TRP A 30 0.93 -10.70 -8.11
C TRP A 30 1.28 -9.24 -7.86
N LEU A 31 2.17 -9.01 -6.94
CA LEU A 31 2.56 -7.67 -6.50
C LEU A 31 3.93 -7.29 -7.12
N PRO A 32 4.23 -5.99 -7.24
CA PRO A 32 5.56 -5.54 -7.65
C PRO A 32 6.66 -6.08 -6.74
N VAL A 33 7.90 -5.97 -7.18
CA VAL A 33 9.06 -6.34 -6.36
C VAL A 33 9.05 -5.64 -5.00
N GLN A 34 9.42 -6.36 -3.95
CA GLN A 34 9.56 -5.81 -2.60
C GLN A 34 10.80 -4.92 -2.54
N ALA A 35 10.62 -3.66 -2.24
CA ALA A 35 11.70 -2.69 -2.23
C ALA A 35 11.82 -1.89 -0.92
N SER A 36 10.93 -2.15 0.06
CA SER A 36 11.04 -1.62 1.43
C SER A 36 10.81 -2.72 2.46
N ALA A 37 11.22 -2.48 3.69
CA ALA A 37 10.98 -3.39 4.81
C ALA A 37 9.48 -3.54 5.08
N GLU A 38 8.71 -2.47 4.93
CA GLU A 38 7.26 -2.42 5.07
C GLU A 38 6.55 -3.29 4.03
N SER A 39 7.11 -3.38 2.80
CA SER A 39 6.53 -4.19 1.73
C SER A 39 6.49 -5.67 2.06
N GLN A 40 7.46 -6.18 2.83
CA GLN A 40 7.48 -7.58 3.27
C GLN A 40 6.31 -7.86 4.22
N LEU A 41 6.09 -6.98 5.19
CA LEU A 41 5.00 -7.11 6.17
C LEU A 41 3.61 -7.10 5.51
N ILE A 42 3.44 -6.22 4.52
CA ILE A 42 2.18 -6.13 3.76
C ILE A 42 1.97 -7.36 2.89
N ASP A 43 3.01 -7.85 2.21
CA ASP A 43 2.90 -9.03 1.36
C ASP A 43 2.60 -10.30 2.17
N ASP A 44 3.16 -10.43 3.37
CA ASP A 44 2.83 -11.51 4.30
C ASP A 44 1.36 -11.46 4.75
N LEU A 45 0.88 -10.26 5.10
CA LEU A 45 -0.54 -10.05 5.44
C LEU A 45 -1.44 -10.37 4.23
N PHE A 46 -1.06 -9.93 3.03
CA PHE A 46 -1.82 -10.19 1.81
C PHE A 46 -1.87 -11.69 1.49
N SER A 47 -0.74 -12.39 1.56
CA SER A 47 -0.67 -13.86 1.39
C SER A 47 -1.59 -14.59 2.39
N PHE A 48 -1.56 -14.18 3.65
CA PHE A 48 -2.46 -14.72 4.67
C PHE A 48 -3.94 -14.50 4.30
N LEU A 49 -4.32 -13.29 3.89
CA LEU A 49 -5.70 -12.97 3.51
C LEU A 49 -6.14 -13.73 2.27
N VAL A 50 -5.25 -13.91 1.27
CA VAL A 50 -5.53 -14.72 0.07
C VAL A 50 -5.72 -16.19 0.44
N THR A 51 -4.88 -16.73 1.33
CA THR A 51 -5.03 -18.11 1.83
C THR A 51 -6.41 -18.32 2.48
N LEU A 52 -6.76 -17.43 3.39
CA LEU A 52 -8.04 -17.50 4.12
C LEU A 52 -9.23 -17.31 3.19
N GLY A 53 -9.16 -16.31 2.32
CA GLY A 53 -10.22 -16.02 1.32
C GLY A 53 -10.42 -17.18 0.35
N THR A 54 -9.35 -17.82 -0.10
CA THR A 54 -9.40 -19.02 -0.97
C THR A 54 -10.09 -20.18 -0.26
N PHE A 55 -9.74 -20.41 1.01
CA PHE A 55 -10.35 -21.47 1.81
C PHE A 55 -11.87 -21.27 1.96
N ILE A 56 -12.28 -20.07 2.34
CA ILE A 56 -13.69 -19.74 2.50
C ILE A 56 -14.43 -19.83 1.16
N PHE A 57 -13.88 -19.22 0.12
CA PHE A 57 -14.50 -19.17 -1.20
C PHE A 57 -14.75 -20.56 -1.78
N PHE A 58 -13.74 -21.41 -1.84
CA PHE A 58 -13.93 -22.76 -2.38
C PHE A 58 -14.74 -23.68 -1.46
N GLY A 59 -14.69 -23.46 -0.15
CA GLY A 59 -15.57 -24.14 0.79
C GLY A 59 -17.05 -23.84 0.52
N VAL A 60 -17.40 -22.57 0.37
CA VAL A 60 -18.78 -22.15 0.09
C VAL A 60 -19.21 -22.55 -1.31
N VAL A 61 -18.39 -22.23 -2.34
CA VAL A 61 -18.71 -22.58 -3.74
C VAL A 61 -18.82 -24.08 -3.92
N GLY A 62 -17.91 -24.86 -3.31
CA GLY A 62 -17.95 -26.32 -3.36
C GLY A 62 -19.24 -26.90 -2.76
N THR A 63 -19.66 -26.39 -1.60
CA THR A 63 -20.92 -26.79 -0.94
C THR A 63 -22.12 -26.45 -1.78
N LEU A 64 -22.19 -25.21 -2.32
CA LEU A 64 -23.27 -24.78 -3.20
C LEU A 64 -23.33 -25.61 -4.49
N THR A 65 -22.19 -25.84 -5.13
CA THR A 65 -22.11 -26.66 -6.35
C THR A 65 -22.59 -28.09 -6.09
N TYR A 66 -22.15 -28.69 -4.98
CA TYR A 66 -22.62 -30.00 -4.57
C TYR A 66 -24.15 -30.02 -4.41
N SER A 67 -24.72 -29.05 -3.70
CA SER A 67 -26.17 -28.98 -3.48
C SER A 67 -26.95 -28.82 -4.80
N VAL A 68 -26.50 -27.96 -5.70
CA VAL A 68 -27.13 -27.73 -6.99
C VAL A 68 -27.06 -28.95 -7.91
N LEU A 69 -25.98 -29.69 -7.89
CA LEU A 69 -25.78 -30.85 -8.77
C LEU A 69 -26.44 -32.12 -8.24
N PHE A 70 -26.40 -32.36 -6.94
CA PHE A 70 -26.77 -33.66 -6.34
C PHE A 70 -28.04 -33.61 -5.49
N GLN A 71 -28.51 -32.41 -5.07
CA GLN A 71 -29.72 -32.28 -4.22
C GLN A 71 -30.89 -31.56 -4.90
N ARG A 72 -30.82 -31.38 -6.21
CA ARG A 72 -31.93 -30.78 -6.97
C ARG A 72 -33.12 -31.74 -7.10
N ALA A 73 -34.34 -31.23 -7.07
CA ALA A 73 -35.54 -31.95 -7.36
C ALA A 73 -35.54 -32.52 -8.80
N GLY A 74 -36.17 -33.65 -9.02
CA GLY A 74 -36.32 -34.23 -10.35
C GLY A 74 -37.14 -33.30 -11.26
N LYS A 75 -36.97 -33.44 -12.61
CA LYS A 75 -37.63 -32.58 -13.62
C LYS A 75 -39.19 -32.54 -13.50
N TYR A 76 -39.81 -33.58 -12.97
CA TYR A 76 -41.26 -33.72 -12.84
C TYR A 76 -41.68 -33.83 -11.37
N ASP A 77 -40.79 -33.55 -10.43
CA ASP A 77 -41.10 -33.55 -9.01
C ASP A 77 -41.70 -32.20 -8.61
N ASN A 78 -43.01 -32.18 -8.44
CA ASN A 78 -43.79 -31.02 -7.99
C ASN A 78 -44.19 -31.15 -6.52
N SER A 79 -43.56 -32.04 -5.75
CA SER A 79 -43.80 -32.16 -4.32
C SER A 79 -43.31 -30.95 -3.55
N ASP A 80 -43.99 -30.61 -2.48
CA ASP A 80 -43.50 -29.61 -1.55
C ASP A 80 -42.19 -30.08 -0.93
N GLY A 81 -41.24 -29.13 -0.77
CA GLY A 81 -39.98 -29.41 -0.09
C GLY A 81 -40.21 -29.84 1.36
N PRO A 82 -39.23 -30.55 1.98
CA PRO A 82 -39.36 -30.93 3.37
C PRO A 82 -39.52 -29.69 4.25
N PRO A 83 -40.41 -29.67 5.24
CA PRO A 83 -40.62 -28.54 6.16
C PRO A 83 -39.39 -28.44 7.09
N ILE A 84 -38.37 -27.71 6.64
CA ILE A 84 -37.15 -27.48 7.43
C ILE A 84 -37.36 -26.19 8.22
N GLU A 85 -37.47 -26.34 9.53
CA GLU A 85 -37.48 -25.21 10.46
C GLU A 85 -36.05 -24.76 10.80
N GLY A 86 -35.92 -23.57 11.38
CA GLY A 86 -34.62 -23.02 11.83
C GLY A 86 -33.86 -23.93 12.81
N ASN A 87 -32.57 -23.84 12.83
CA ASN A 87 -31.71 -24.53 13.80
C ASN A 87 -30.84 -23.53 14.55
N VAL A 88 -31.28 -23.17 15.74
CA VAL A 88 -30.62 -22.15 16.59
C VAL A 88 -29.14 -22.45 16.82
N LYS A 89 -28.74 -23.73 16.93
CA LYS A 89 -27.32 -24.09 17.11
C LYS A 89 -26.50 -23.75 15.85
N LEU A 90 -27.02 -24.06 14.67
CA LEU A 90 -26.36 -23.70 13.42
C LEU A 90 -26.32 -22.19 13.23
N GLU A 91 -27.40 -21.49 13.57
CA GLU A 91 -27.47 -20.02 13.49
C GLU A 91 -26.41 -19.36 14.36
N ILE A 92 -26.24 -19.81 15.58
CA ILE A 92 -25.18 -19.33 16.47
C ILE A 92 -23.80 -19.60 15.87
N ILE A 93 -23.56 -20.80 15.34
CA ILE A 93 -22.25 -21.18 14.77
C ILE A 93 -21.90 -20.32 13.57
N TRP A 94 -22.79 -20.20 12.58
CA TRP A 94 -22.48 -19.46 11.35
C TRP A 94 -22.44 -17.94 11.54
N THR A 95 -22.99 -17.42 12.64
CA THR A 95 -22.86 -16.01 13.03
C THR A 95 -21.59 -15.76 13.83
N THR A 96 -21.30 -16.63 14.78
CA THR A 96 -20.16 -16.45 15.69
C THR A 96 -18.81 -16.61 14.99
N ILE A 97 -18.67 -17.62 14.11
CA ILE A 97 -17.42 -17.89 13.42
C ILE A 97 -16.94 -16.68 12.59
N PRO A 98 -17.78 -16.06 11.71
CA PRO A 98 -17.36 -14.87 10.95
C PRO A 98 -17.01 -13.67 11.85
N ILE A 99 -17.74 -13.46 12.94
CA ILE A 99 -17.46 -12.37 13.88
C ILE A 99 -16.07 -12.55 14.51
N LEU A 100 -15.77 -13.74 15.04
CA LEU A 100 -14.47 -14.04 15.62
C LEU A 100 -13.34 -13.93 14.59
N LEU A 101 -13.60 -14.36 13.33
CA LEU A 101 -12.66 -14.25 12.23
C LEU A 101 -12.34 -12.78 11.91
N VAL A 102 -13.36 -11.91 11.83
CA VAL A 102 -13.15 -10.47 11.56
C VAL A 102 -12.35 -9.83 12.70
N ILE A 103 -12.65 -10.15 13.96
CA ILE A 103 -11.89 -9.64 15.10
C ILE A 103 -10.42 -10.09 15.03
N TRP A 104 -10.18 -11.35 14.68
CA TRP A 104 -8.82 -11.89 14.52
C TRP A 104 -8.06 -11.19 13.38
N ILE A 105 -8.68 -11.05 12.20
CA ILE A 105 -8.07 -10.33 11.04
C ILE A 105 -7.76 -8.88 11.43
N ALA A 106 -8.69 -8.19 12.09
CA ALA A 106 -8.49 -6.81 12.52
C ALA A 106 -7.31 -6.69 13.51
N GLY A 107 -7.23 -7.58 14.48
CA GLY A 107 -6.12 -7.62 15.44
C GLY A 107 -4.77 -7.91 14.77
N TYR A 108 -4.73 -8.84 13.83
CA TYR A 108 -3.51 -9.16 13.09
C TYR A 108 -3.08 -8.01 12.17
N SER A 109 -4.03 -7.41 11.44
CA SER A 109 -3.76 -6.24 10.58
C SER A 109 -3.24 -5.05 11.40
N TYR A 110 -3.81 -4.82 12.59
CA TYR A 110 -3.33 -3.77 13.48
C TYR A 110 -1.89 -4.03 13.96
N GLN A 111 -1.54 -5.28 14.30
CA GLN A 111 -0.18 -5.63 14.68
C GLN A 111 0.82 -5.41 13.54
N VAL A 112 0.44 -5.72 12.30
CA VAL A 112 1.27 -5.45 11.12
C VAL A 112 1.46 -3.95 10.94
N TYR A 113 0.39 -3.17 11.02
CA TYR A 113 0.45 -1.71 10.92
C TYR A 113 1.37 -1.09 11.99
N ASP A 114 1.24 -1.52 13.24
CA ASP A 114 2.06 -1.04 14.36
C ASP A 114 3.55 -1.33 14.13
N ARG A 115 3.89 -2.49 13.59
CA ARG A 115 5.28 -2.85 13.24
C ARG A 115 5.87 -2.02 12.11
N MET A 116 5.05 -1.54 11.19
CA MET A 116 5.51 -0.69 10.08
C MET A 116 5.97 0.68 10.56
N SER A 117 5.37 1.23 11.62
CA SER A 117 5.69 2.53 12.22
C SER A 117 5.81 3.68 11.22
N ILE A 118 4.98 3.67 10.16
CA ILE A 118 5.09 4.60 9.02
C ILE A 118 4.77 6.06 9.36
N LEU A 119 4.09 6.32 10.46
CA LEU A 119 3.81 7.66 10.99
C LEU A 119 4.85 8.11 12.02
N GLY A 120 6.02 7.47 12.05
CA GLY A 120 7.01 7.63 13.09
C GLY A 120 6.69 6.76 14.32
N PRO A 121 7.56 6.78 15.36
CA PRO A 121 7.27 6.11 16.61
C PRO A 121 5.97 6.70 17.17
N MET A 122 4.89 5.92 17.16
CA MET A 122 3.69 6.32 17.91
C MET A 122 4.11 6.39 19.38
N GLU A 123 4.05 7.59 19.95
CA GLU A 123 4.07 7.72 21.40
C GLU A 123 2.86 6.94 21.92
N HIS A 124 3.09 5.68 22.28
CA HIS A 124 2.10 4.93 23.02
C HIS A 124 1.94 5.63 24.37
N VAL A 125 0.88 6.41 24.49
CA VAL A 125 0.46 7.08 25.74
C VAL A 125 0.35 6.10 26.92
N HIS A 126 0.55 4.80 26.70
CA HIS A 126 0.39 3.75 27.71
C HIS A 126 1.64 2.90 28.01
N ARG A 127 2.83 3.25 27.51
CA ARG A 127 4.04 2.52 27.91
C ARG A 127 5.09 3.49 28.41
N GLY A 128 4.89 3.87 29.67
CA GLY A 128 5.74 4.79 30.38
C GLY A 128 7.22 4.40 30.40
N MET A 129 8.06 5.41 30.27
CA MET A 129 9.40 5.60 30.81
C MET A 129 10.59 4.77 30.33
N ALA A 130 10.47 3.73 29.49
CA ALA A 130 11.66 2.92 29.16
C ALA A 130 12.26 3.17 27.77
N MET A 131 11.60 3.93 26.86
CA MET A 131 12.07 4.16 25.49
C MET A 131 12.45 5.61 25.14
N ALA A 132 12.40 6.52 26.07
CA ALA A 132 12.81 7.91 25.85
C ALA A 132 14.31 8.08 25.57
N VAL A 133 15.14 7.12 25.98
CA VAL A 133 16.60 7.19 25.83
C VAL A 133 17.10 6.70 24.47
N GLU A 134 16.38 5.81 23.79
CA GLU A 134 16.76 5.35 22.43
C GLU A 134 16.30 6.31 21.32
N SER A 135 15.27 7.10 21.54
CA SER A 135 14.73 8.05 20.55
C SER A 135 15.61 9.26 20.29
N GLU A 136 16.41 9.70 21.25
CA GLU A 136 17.31 10.88 21.05
C GLU A 136 18.61 10.53 20.33
N SER A 137 19.14 9.32 20.51
CA SER A 137 20.37 8.87 19.84
C SER A 137 20.22 8.69 18.33
N ASN A 138 19.01 8.43 17.84
CA ASN A 138 18.74 8.12 16.42
C ASN A 138 18.25 9.35 15.60
N LYS A 139 17.92 10.46 16.24
CA LYS A 139 17.47 11.69 15.57
C LYS A 139 18.53 12.34 14.67
N ASN A 140 19.80 12.14 14.98
CA ASN A 140 20.90 12.80 14.26
C ASN A 140 21.42 12.04 13.03
N THR A 141 20.86 10.85 12.70
CA THR A 141 21.34 10.02 11.58
C THR A 141 20.28 9.64 10.56
N THR A 142 19.01 9.93 10.84
CA THR A 142 17.91 9.62 9.92
C THR A 142 17.76 10.73 8.87
N PRO A 143 17.95 10.46 7.57
CA PRO A 143 17.75 11.45 6.52
C PRO A 143 16.33 12.01 6.60
N SER A 144 16.21 13.35 6.66
CA SER A 144 14.93 14.04 6.63
C SER A 144 14.78 14.74 5.28
N ILE A 145 13.69 14.44 4.56
CA ILE A 145 13.40 14.99 3.24
C ILE A 145 12.04 15.67 3.32
N GLU A 146 11.95 16.91 2.87
CA GLU A 146 10.68 17.60 2.73
C GLU A 146 10.10 17.31 1.34
N VAL A 147 8.84 16.91 1.32
CA VAL A 147 8.09 16.62 0.08
C VAL A 147 7.01 17.67 -0.08
N HIS A 148 7.14 18.47 -1.13
CA HIS A 148 6.16 19.44 -1.53
C HIS A 148 5.41 18.95 -2.76
N SER A 149 4.08 18.83 -2.64
CA SER A 149 3.19 18.47 -3.73
C SER A 149 2.35 19.66 -4.18
N ARG A 150 2.21 19.85 -5.47
CA ARG A 150 1.31 20.83 -6.11
C ARG A 150 0.94 20.34 -7.50
N GLN A 151 -0.12 20.85 -8.09
CA GLN A 151 -0.62 20.44 -9.41
C GLN A 151 0.40 20.77 -10.52
N TRP A 152 1.00 19.86 -11.17
CA TRP A 152 1.12 18.38 -11.01
C TRP A 152 2.60 18.04 -11.02
N VAL A 153 3.29 18.35 -9.93
CA VAL A 153 4.72 18.15 -9.76
C VAL A 153 5.04 17.75 -8.32
N TRP A 154 6.00 16.87 -8.18
CA TRP A 154 6.66 16.52 -6.92
C TRP A 154 7.95 17.32 -6.79
N GLU A 155 8.20 17.90 -5.64
CA GLU A 155 9.45 18.55 -5.28
C GLU A 155 9.97 17.98 -3.97
N PHE A 156 11.20 17.51 -4.00
CA PHE A 156 11.90 16.92 -2.85
C PHE A 156 13.02 17.86 -2.42
N ARG A 157 12.99 18.29 -1.17
CA ARG A 157 14.01 19.14 -0.57
C ARG A 157 14.79 18.35 0.45
N TYR A 158 16.11 18.45 0.38
CA TYR A 158 17.06 17.88 1.32
C TYR A 158 17.63 19.03 2.14
N PRO A 159 17.05 19.36 3.30
CA PRO A 159 17.32 20.64 4.00
C PRO A 159 18.78 20.77 4.46
N GLU A 160 19.38 19.66 4.92
CA GLU A 160 20.76 19.66 5.43
C GLU A 160 21.78 20.05 4.37
N GLN A 161 21.57 19.68 3.12
CA GLN A 161 22.45 19.95 1.99
C GLN A 161 21.94 21.09 1.09
N ASN A 162 20.77 21.65 1.37
CA ASN A 162 20.11 22.66 0.55
C ASN A 162 19.96 22.22 -0.93
N VAL A 163 19.57 20.95 -1.15
CA VAL A 163 19.33 20.35 -2.46
C VAL A 163 17.84 20.28 -2.73
N THR A 164 17.41 20.56 -3.95
CA THR A 164 16.04 20.30 -4.45
C THR A 164 16.09 19.38 -5.65
N SER A 165 15.10 18.50 -5.79
CA SER A 165 14.97 17.58 -6.92
C SER A 165 13.51 17.30 -7.23
N THR A 166 13.19 16.98 -8.47
CA THR A 166 11.89 16.40 -8.86
C THR A 166 11.92 14.87 -8.92
N GLU A 167 13.05 14.24 -8.65
CA GLU A 167 13.20 12.81 -8.37
C GLU A 167 13.54 12.60 -6.90
N LEU A 168 13.01 11.52 -6.33
CA LEU A 168 13.27 11.16 -4.93
C LEU A 168 14.45 10.20 -4.85
N HIS A 169 15.56 10.65 -4.28
CA HIS A 169 16.75 9.84 -4.01
C HIS A 169 16.78 9.37 -2.56
N LEU A 170 17.04 8.09 -2.35
CA LEU A 170 16.96 7.43 -1.05
C LEU A 170 18.15 6.52 -0.82
N PRO A 171 18.75 6.53 0.39
CA PRO A 171 19.78 5.56 0.75
C PRO A 171 19.15 4.20 1.08
N LYS A 172 19.75 3.13 0.60
CA LYS A 172 19.38 1.76 0.95
C LYS A 172 19.70 1.46 2.42
N ASP A 173 18.90 0.58 3.03
CA ASP A 173 19.05 0.05 4.39
C ASP A 173 19.13 1.13 5.49
N ARG A 174 18.62 2.33 5.20
CA ARG A 174 18.46 3.42 6.18
C ARG A 174 17.00 3.85 6.25
N ARG A 175 16.50 3.99 7.47
CA ARG A 175 15.16 4.56 7.67
C ARG A 175 15.17 6.02 7.23
N VAL A 176 14.16 6.43 6.47
CA VAL A 176 14.03 7.78 5.93
C VAL A 176 12.76 8.41 6.50
N LYS A 177 12.87 9.66 6.91
CA LYS A 177 11.73 10.48 7.36
C LYS A 177 11.37 11.46 6.27
N LEU A 178 10.11 11.41 5.83
CA LEU A 178 9.53 12.39 4.92
C LEU A 178 8.59 13.33 5.68
N ALA A 179 8.66 14.62 5.34
CA ALA A 179 7.71 15.63 5.80
C ALA A 179 6.85 16.04 4.60
N LEU A 180 5.65 15.49 4.51
CA LEU A 180 4.76 15.66 3.38
C LEU A 180 3.88 16.91 3.55
N THR A 181 3.86 17.78 2.54
CA THR A 181 3.02 18.99 2.49
C THR A 181 2.41 19.17 1.10
N SER A 182 1.24 19.78 1.04
CA SER A 182 0.58 20.17 -0.20
C SER A 182 0.25 21.67 -0.19
N ASP A 183 0.50 22.32 -1.33
CA ASP A 183 0.28 23.76 -1.51
C ASP A 183 -1.14 24.07 -2.02
N ASP A 184 -1.88 23.10 -2.56
CA ASP A 184 -3.14 23.36 -3.28
C ASP A 184 -4.28 22.38 -2.94
N VAL A 185 -4.19 21.14 -3.37
CA VAL A 185 -5.24 20.13 -3.21
C VAL A 185 -4.70 18.88 -2.51
N ILE A 186 -5.58 17.90 -2.25
CA ILE A 186 -5.13 16.61 -1.72
C ILE A 186 -4.38 15.86 -2.80
N HIS A 187 -3.19 15.38 -2.46
CA HIS A 187 -2.38 14.47 -3.27
C HIS A 187 -2.16 13.15 -2.55
N GLY A 188 -1.91 12.09 -3.28
CA GLY A 188 -1.64 10.78 -2.71
C GLY A 188 -0.21 10.32 -3.02
N PHE A 189 0.68 10.39 -2.04
CA PHE A 189 2.03 9.85 -2.14
C PHE A 189 1.98 8.33 -2.14
N TYR A 190 2.25 7.70 -3.29
CA TYR A 190 2.14 6.24 -3.43
C TYR A 190 3.31 5.64 -4.21
N ILE A 191 4.06 4.77 -3.55
CA ILE A 191 5.14 3.99 -4.15
C ILE A 191 4.74 2.50 -4.13
N PRO A 192 4.23 1.94 -5.25
CA PRO A 192 3.73 0.57 -5.31
C PRO A 192 4.74 -0.49 -4.85
N ALA A 193 6.02 -0.34 -5.22
CA ALA A 193 7.08 -1.28 -4.85
C ALA A 193 7.39 -1.27 -3.34
N PHE A 194 7.03 -0.21 -2.63
CA PHE A 194 7.22 -0.07 -1.18
C PHE A 194 5.97 -0.46 -0.39
N ARG A 195 4.80 -0.62 -1.05
CA ARG A 195 3.47 -0.84 -0.44
C ARG A 195 3.06 0.30 0.49
N VAL A 196 3.70 1.46 0.40
CA VAL A 196 3.38 2.62 1.25
C VAL A 196 2.58 3.65 0.46
N LYS A 197 1.54 4.16 1.11
CA LYS A 197 0.66 5.21 0.61
C LYS A 197 0.30 6.16 1.74
N GLN A 198 0.38 7.47 1.48
CA GLN A 198 -0.04 8.51 2.42
C GLN A 198 -0.72 9.64 1.65
N ASP A 199 -1.91 10.01 2.09
CA ASP A 199 -2.61 11.18 1.56
C ASP A 199 -2.03 12.45 2.18
N ILE A 200 -1.81 13.47 1.36
CA ILE A 200 -1.23 14.75 1.74
C ILE A 200 -2.35 15.79 1.72
N ILE A 201 -2.68 16.32 2.89
CA ILE A 201 -3.79 17.24 3.06
C ILE A 201 -3.25 18.68 3.10
N PRO A 202 -3.79 19.62 2.28
CA PRO A 202 -3.36 21.01 2.30
C PRO A 202 -3.42 21.63 3.70
N GLY A 203 -2.40 22.41 4.04
CA GLY A 203 -2.30 23.07 5.33
C GLY A 203 -1.89 22.16 6.49
N GLN A 204 -1.56 20.89 6.23
CA GLN A 204 -1.05 19.97 7.22
C GLN A 204 0.37 19.49 6.82
N LYS A 205 1.24 19.34 7.81
CA LYS A 205 2.52 18.66 7.67
C LYS A 205 2.37 17.26 8.24
N ILE A 206 2.61 16.24 7.41
CA ILE A 206 2.43 14.84 7.76
C ILE A 206 3.79 14.17 7.77
N ASP A 207 4.18 13.63 8.90
CA ASP A 207 5.38 12.82 9.03
C ASP A 207 5.12 11.41 8.47
N PHE A 208 6.05 10.90 7.67
CA PHE A 208 5.93 9.61 7.03
C PHE A 208 7.29 8.93 6.94
N GLU A 209 7.40 7.69 7.38
CA GLU A 209 8.67 7.00 7.49
C GLU A 209 8.63 5.60 6.87
N PHE A 210 9.72 5.21 6.24
CA PHE A 210 9.92 3.85 5.72
C PHE A 210 11.40 3.54 5.53
N THR A 211 11.72 2.26 5.26
CA THR A 211 13.09 1.80 5.07
C THR A 211 13.24 1.14 3.70
N PRO A 212 13.89 1.80 2.70
CA PRO A 212 14.24 1.17 1.42
C PRO A 212 15.25 0.03 1.66
N ILE A 213 15.03 -1.15 1.03
CA ILE A 213 15.91 -2.31 1.22
C ILE A 213 16.53 -2.82 -0.09
N ARG A 214 16.11 -2.29 -1.22
CA ARG A 214 16.56 -2.77 -2.53
C ARG A 214 16.90 -1.62 -3.45
N GLU A 215 18.13 -1.62 -3.96
CA GLU A 215 18.59 -0.67 -4.97
C GLU A 215 17.79 -0.81 -6.27
N GLY A 216 17.56 0.32 -6.94
CA GLY A 216 16.84 0.38 -8.20
C GLY A 216 16.03 1.66 -8.36
N THR A 217 15.37 1.76 -9.50
CA THR A 217 14.48 2.87 -9.83
C THR A 217 13.04 2.40 -9.77
N TYR A 218 12.26 3.06 -8.95
CA TYR A 218 10.84 2.77 -8.72
C TYR A 218 10.00 3.96 -9.15
N ARG A 219 8.67 3.82 -9.12
CA ARG A 219 7.76 4.88 -9.51
C ARG A 219 6.97 5.40 -8.31
N LEU A 220 7.03 6.72 -8.08
CA LEU A 220 6.08 7.46 -7.26
C LEU A 220 4.94 7.95 -8.15
N ARG A 221 3.70 7.85 -7.68
CA ARG A 221 2.49 8.30 -8.36
C ARG A 221 1.62 9.09 -7.42
N ASP A 222 0.90 10.07 -7.98
CA ASP A 222 -0.27 10.61 -7.29
C ASP A 222 -1.41 9.59 -7.35
N SER A 223 -1.88 9.14 -6.18
CA SER A 223 -2.96 8.15 -6.06
C SER A 223 -4.30 8.78 -5.68
N GLN A 224 -4.36 10.12 -5.57
CA GLN A 224 -5.59 10.88 -5.39
C GLN A 224 -5.95 11.63 -6.68
N TYR A 225 -7.22 11.95 -6.85
CA TYR A 225 -7.66 12.80 -7.95
C TYR A 225 -7.36 14.26 -7.60
N SER A 226 -6.19 14.73 -8.04
CA SER A 226 -5.73 16.09 -7.83
C SER A 226 -6.03 17.03 -9.02
N GLY A 227 -7.02 16.69 -9.85
CA GLY A 227 -7.43 17.48 -11.01
C GLY A 227 -7.11 16.80 -12.35
N THR A 228 -7.27 17.54 -13.46
CA THR A 228 -7.26 17.01 -14.83
C THR A 228 -6.03 16.19 -15.19
N TYR A 229 -4.85 16.58 -14.73
CA TYR A 229 -3.59 15.91 -15.08
C TYR A 229 -2.98 15.13 -13.92
N PHE A 230 -3.78 14.69 -12.93
CA PHE A 230 -3.28 13.91 -11.79
C PHE A 230 -2.48 12.66 -12.21
N SER A 231 -2.88 12.00 -13.30
CA SER A 231 -2.19 10.81 -13.82
C SER A 231 -0.79 11.11 -14.39
N ALA A 232 -0.53 12.36 -14.77
CA ALA A 232 0.79 12.82 -15.20
C ALA A 232 1.73 13.12 -14.02
N MET A 233 1.20 13.26 -12.80
CA MET A 233 1.99 13.54 -11.60
C MET A 233 2.70 12.29 -11.11
N GLN A 234 3.76 11.93 -11.80
CA GLN A 234 4.60 10.76 -11.51
C GLN A 234 6.07 11.16 -11.56
N THR A 235 6.90 10.49 -10.74
CA THR A 235 8.34 10.66 -10.80
C THR A 235 9.08 9.39 -10.41
N ASN A 236 10.40 9.38 -10.59
CA ASN A 236 11.26 8.29 -10.18
C ASN A 236 11.59 8.37 -8.69
N VAL A 237 11.70 7.20 -8.09
CA VAL A 237 12.27 6.98 -6.76
C VAL A 237 13.52 6.14 -6.96
N ILE A 238 14.67 6.71 -6.68
CA ILE A 238 15.98 6.10 -6.92
C ILE A 238 16.53 5.66 -5.56
N VAL A 239 16.64 4.36 -5.37
CA VAL A 239 17.28 3.78 -4.18
C VAL A 239 18.71 3.40 -4.53
N GLU A 240 19.65 3.97 -3.82
CA GLU A 240 21.07 3.85 -4.07
C GLU A 240 21.82 3.28 -2.84
N SER A 241 23.02 2.76 -3.06
CA SER A 241 23.91 2.47 -1.94
C SER A 241 24.16 3.74 -1.12
N PRO A 242 24.44 3.63 0.19
CA PRO A 242 24.73 4.81 1.01
C PRO A 242 25.85 5.68 0.45
N GLU A 243 26.88 5.07 -0.13
CA GLU A 243 28.00 5.80 -0.76
C GLU A 243 27.54 6.56 -2.02
N SER A 244 26.77 5.91 -2.90
CA SER A 244 26.25 6.55 -4.13
C SER A 244 25.30 7.69 -3.80
N TYR A 245 24.46 7.53 -2.79
CA TYR A 245 23.55 8.57 -2.30
C TYR A 245 24.31 9.81 -1.79
N GLU A 246 25.34 9.64 -0.97
CA GLU A 246 26.17 10.75 -0.47
C GLU A 246 26.95 11.45 -1.61
N ASN A 247 27.43 10.68 -2.59
CA ASN A 247 28.05 11.22 -3.80
C ASN A 247 27.08 12.03 -4.63
N TRP A 248 25.85 11.53 -4.81
CA TRP A 248 24.78 12.28 -5.48
C TRP A 248 24.48 13.60 -4.78
N LEU A 249 24.26 13.59 -3.45
CA LEU A 249 24.04 14.80 -2.66
C LEU A 249 25.18 15.81 -2.82
N THR A 250 26.44 15.36 -2.70
CA THR A 250 27.63 16.21 -2.85
C THR A 250 27.71 16.84 -4.23
N ASN A 251 27.30 16.13 -5.28
CA ASN A 251 27.30 16.68 -6.64
C ASN A 251 26.13 17.66 -6.86
N ALA A 252 24.96 17.36 -6.31
CA ALA A 252 23.79 18.22 -6.40
C ALA A 252 24.00 19.58 -5.72
N THR A 253 24.74 19.64 -4.59
CA THR A 253 25.04 20.92 -3.92
C THR A 253 25.88 21.91 -4.73
N LYS A 254 26.54 21.45 -5.80
CA LYS A 254 27.37 22.33 -6.66
C LYS A 254 26.53 23.26 -7.53
N GLN A 255 25.21 23.04 -7.58
CA GLN A 255 24.28 23.81 -8.39
C GLN A 255 23.30 24.61 -7.52
N PRO A 256 22.82 25.78 -7.97
CA PRO A 256 21.82 26.53 -7.22
C PRO A 256 20.49 25.77 -7.18
N SER A 257 19.85 25.79 -5.99
CA SER A 257 18.52 25.23 -5.82
C SER A 257 17.46 25.99 -6.64
N LYS A 258 16.61 25.27 -7.37
CA LYS A 258 15.47 25.84 -8.13
C LYS A 258 14.20 25.04 -7.85
N PRO A 259 13.05 25.72 -7.78
CA PRO A 259 11.75 25.04 -7.67
C PRO A 259 11.50 24.15 -8.88
N GLY A 260 10.81 23.03 -8.65
CA GLY A 260 10.32 22.17 -9.73
C GLY A 260 9.32 22.89 -10.63
N ASP A 261 9.36 22.64 -11.92
CA ASP A 261 8.39 23.13 -12.89
C ASP A 261 7.27 22.11 -13.15
N SER A 262 6.07 22.60 -13.46
CA SER A 262 4.92 21.77 -13.82
C SER A 262 4.45 22.09 -15.24
N PRO A 263 4.98 21.40 -16.26
CA PRO A 263 4.53 21.57 -17.63
C PRO A 263 3.02 21.31 -17.80
N ALA A 264 2.48 20.34 -17.04
CA ALA A 264 1.06 20.04 -17.02
C ALA A 264 0.22 21.21 -16.50
N PHE A 265 0.67 21.88 -15.44
CA PHE A 265 -0.01 23.06 -14.93
C PHE A 265 0.07 24.26 -15.89
N SER A 266 1.21 24.43 -16.55
CA SER A 266 1.41 25.48 -17.55
C SER A 266 0.46 25.29 -18.72
N GLU A 267 0.33 24.07 -19.26
CA GLU A 267 -0.64 23.76 -20.31
C GLU A 267 -2.08 23.93 -19.85
N TYR A 268 -2.44 23.44 -18.68
CA TYR A 268 -3.76 23.62 -18.08
C TYR A 268 -4.15 25.09 -17.99
N SER A 269 -3.26 25.93 -17.47
CA SER A 269 -3.48 27.37 -17.31
C SER A 269 -3.71 28.06 -18.65
N GLN A 270 -2.98 27.66 -19.70
CA GLN A 270 -3.15 28.20 -21.06
C GLN A 270 -4.51 27.78 -21.66
N LEU A 271 -4.91 26.52 -21.48
CA LEU A 271 -6.20 26.02 -21.96
C LEU A 271 -7.37 26.71 -21.29
N VAL A 272 -7.33 26.89 -19.96
CA VAL A 272 -8.35 27.59 -19.22
C VAL A 272 -8.44 29.07 -19.67
N LYS A 273 -7.32 29.76 -19.83
CA LYS A 273 -7.28 31.15 -20.30
C LYS A 273 -7.79 31.31 -21.73
N SER A 274 -7.56 30.31 -22.59
CA SER A 274 -8.00 30.36 -24.00
C SER A 274 -9.46 29.96 -24.21
N GLY A 275 -10.17 29.50 -23.18
CA GLY A 275 -11.54 28.99 -23.27
C GLY A 275 -11.70 27.75 -24.15
N ARG A 276 -10.63 27.05 -24.48
CA ARG A 276 -10.67 25.86 -25.33
C ARG A 276 -11.23 24.67 -24.56
N VAL A 277 -12.13 23.93 -25.20
CA VAL A 277 -12.68 22.68 -24.69
C VAL A 277 -11.87 21.53 -25.31
N GLY A 278 -11.34 20.64 -24.47
CA GLY A 278 -10.55 19.49 -24.88
C GLY A 278 -9.11 19.56 -24.37
N TRP A 279 -8.60 18.42 -23.96
CA TRP A 279 -7.30 18.29 -23.31
C TRP A 279 -6.36 17.47 -24.17
N LYS A 280 -5.13 17.93 -24.30
CA LYS A 280 -4.06 17.14 -24.91
C LYS A 280 -3.54 16.12 -23.90
N THR A 281 -3.01 15.03 -24.43
CA THR A 281 -2.29 14.07 -23.58
C THR A 281 -0.93 14.65 -23.22
N ILE A 282 -0.66 14.76 -21.92
CA ILE A 282 0.66 15.12 -21.40
C ILE A 282 1.46 13.88 -21.09
N VAL A 283 2.72 13.87 -21.46
CA VAL A 283 3.64 12.78 -21.10
C VAL A 283 3.87 12.79 -19.60
N PRO A 284 3.59 11.68 -18.88
CA PRO A 284 3.90 11.56 -17.47
C PRO A 284 5.42 11.65 -17.22
N ALA A 285 5.78 12.07 -16.03
CA ALA A 285 7.17 12.16 -15.59
C ALA A 285 8.06 13.00 -16.53
N PRO A 286 7.95 14.33 -16.44
CA PRO A 286 8.89 15.22 -17.13
C PRO A 286 10.33 14.89 -16.69
N PRO A 287 11.35 15.34 -17.46
CA PRO A 287 12.73 15.14 -17.08
C PRO A 287 13.00 15.61 -15.65
N PRO A 288 13.87 14.91 -14.90
CA PRO A 288 14.19 15.29 -13.53
C PRO A 288 14.84 16.67 -13.50
N ILE A 289 14.47 17.46 -12.49
CA ILE A 289 15.09 18.74 -12.20
C ILE A 289 15.86 18.59 -10.89
N ILE A 290 17.18 18.72 -10.96
CA ILE A 290 18.09 18.65 -9.83
C ILE A 290 18.86 19.95 -9.78
N ASN A 291 18.60 20.78 -8.78
CA ASN A 291 19.29 22.07 -8.53
C ASN A 291 19.58 22.93 -9.76
N GLY A 292 18.67 22.96 -10.73
CA GLY A 292 18.80 23.88 -11.83
C GLY A 292 18.90 23.30 -13.24
N TYR A 293 18.63 22.03 -13.39
CA TYR A 293 18.34 21.44 -14.69
C TYR A 293 16.86 21.49 -15.02
#